data_78ea1b8c1d769dbcd74101c6c1215c56
#
_entry.id   78ea1b8c1d769dbcd74101c6c1215c56
#
_cell.length_a   1.000
_cell.length_b   1.000
_cell.length_c   1.000
_cell.angle_alpha   90.00
_cell.angle_beta   90.00
_cell.angle_gamma   90.00
#
_symmetry.space_group_name_H-M   'P 1'
#
loop_
_entity.id
_entity.type
_entity.pdbx_description
1 polymer ?
#
loop_
_entity_poly.entity_id
_entity_poly.type
_entity_poly.pdbx_seq_one_letter_code
_entity_poly.pdbx_strand_id
1 'polypeptide(L)'
;MTALRQYLGVWRIPGAPMLLVTGIIGRLGIGMTPLALLLVVEQVTGRYSLAAVAGGIYAVAGAALSPVAGRIADRIGPSPVLLVTAVAHPLALIGLLLASRSGADGLVAIYLTAGVAGATYPPLTAAIRGAWNDLTAPASGRYHLRNTALAAETSLFEIVFVLGPLLVAGFVLVADATAALVGAAVVTLAGTTAVALGRVMRGWRPHPREHHARGLGPLRLAGFPALLVCVASLGIAFGAAGVIVPAFAGNYRAADSESLAGVLLAVWGIGSAAGGFWFGVRKPALNMTRQFAALLAALAGSFAIFALMPTPLALGVALVVGGATIAPALTLENTLVGRITPAGMLNEAYTWVVTMSVAASAAGGAVAGLIVDHAGGVPWAFLFAGASVAVGAGVAALPAGPIRRAETASVRLEEPVPA
;
A
#
# COMPACT_ATOMS: atom_id res chain seq x y z
N MET A 1 24.36 20.49 7.88
CA MET A 1 23.88 19.72 9.08
C MET A 1 23.96 18.24 8.75
N THR A 2 24.49 17.40 9.64
CA THR A 2 24.47 15.94 9.43
C THR A 2 23.04 15.41 9.45
N ALA A 3 22.70 14.43 8.60
CA ALA A 3 21.36 13.84 8.51
C ALA A 3 20.81 13.46 9.90
N LEU A 4 21.66 12.89 10.78
CA LEU A 4 21.27 12.53 12.14
C LEU A 4 20.73 13.73 12.96
N ARG A 5 21.32 14.93 12.82
CA ARG A 5 20.82 16.13 13.52
C ARG A 5 19.44 16.58 13.04
N GLN A 6 19.14 16.38 11.75
CA GLN A 6 17.81 16.69 11.21
C GLN A 6 16.75 15.70 11.73
N TYR A 7 17.06 14.40 11.78
CA TYR A 7 16.15 13.40 12.38
C TYR A 7 15.90 13.67 13.87
N LEU A 8 16.97 13.98 14.65
CA LEU A 8 16.83 14.41 16.05
C LEU A 8 16.00 15.69 16.18
N GLY A 9 16.12 16.61 15.22
CA GLY A 9 15.27 17.80 15.14
C GLY A 9 13.79 17.47 14.99
N VAL A 10 13.44 16.50 14.17
CA VAL A 10 12.06 16.03 14.00
C VAL A 10 11.51 15.44 15.30
N TRP A 11 12.29 14.60 16.00
CA TRP A 11 11.89 14.01 17.30
C TRP A 11 11.66 15.05 18.40
N ARG A 12 12.29 16.24 18.31
CA ARG A 12 12.11 17.34 19.25
C ARG A 12 10.89 18.20 18.99
N ILE A 13 10.19 18.01 17.86
CA ILE A 13 8.94 18.72 17.60
C ILE A 13 7.87 18.28 18.60
N PRO A 14 7.21 19.18 19.34
CA PRO A 14 6.16 18.81 20.29
C PRO A 14 5.05 18.00 19.64
N GLY A 15 4.79 16.79 20.14
CA GLY A 15 3.80 15.85 19.60
C GLY A 15 4.32 14.90 18.49
N ALA A 16 5.48 15.16 17.89
CA ALA A 16 6.04 14.33 16.84
C ALA A 16 6.36 12.88 17.29
N PRO A 17 7.00 12.63 18.43
CA PRO A 17 7.27 11.25 18.87
C PRO A 17 5.99 10.43 19.05
N MET A 18 4.99 11.04 19.67
CA MET A 18 3.69 10.38 19.84
C MET A 18 3.04 10.10 18.48
N LEU A 19 3.04 11.07 17.56
CA LEU A 19 2.46 10.91 16.22
C LEU A 19 3.15 9.79 15.42
N LEU A 20 4.48 9.70 15.47
CA LEU A 20 5.26 8.65 14.81
C LEU A 20 4.94 7.28 15.40
N VAL A 21 5.07 7.11 16.72
CA VAL A 21 4.90 5.79 17.38
C VAL A 21 3.45 5.32 17.28
N THR A 22 2.47 6.14 17.70
CA THR A 22 1.06 5.74 17.66
C THR A 22 0.54 5.62 16.23
N GLY A 23 1.10 6.41 15.32
CA GLY A 23 0.80 6.33 13.89
C GLY A 23 1.23 5.01 13.25
N ILE A 24 2.38 4.46 13.66
CA ILE A 24 2.80 3.12 13.22
C ILE A 24 1.84 2.07 13.78
N ILE A 25 1.57 2.10 15.08
CA ILE A 25 0.69 1.12 15.74
C ILE A 25 -0.67 1.09 15.05
N GLY A 26 -1.30 2.25 14.83
CA GLY A 26 -2.62 2.32 14.17
C GLY A 26 -2.61 1.83 12.73
N ARG A 27 -1.47 1.95 12.03
CA ARG A 27 -1.31 1.50 10.64
C ARG A 27 -0.92 0.03 10.53
N LEU A 28 -0.50 -0.66 11.59
CA LEU A 28 -0.24 -2.10 11.55
C LEU A 28 -1.44 -2.87 11.01
N GLY A 29 -2.67 -2.38 11.25
CA GLY A 29 -3.87 -2.94 10.66
C GLY A 29 -3.87 -2.96 9.13
N ILE A 30 -3.21 -1.99 8.45
CA ILE A 30 -3.06 -1.99 6.98
C ILE A 30 -2.24 -3.20 6.53
N GLY A 31 -1.18 -3.53 7.26
CA GLY A 31 -0.31 -4.66 6.94
C GLY A 31 -0.88 -6.01 7.37
N MET A 32 -1.71 -6.06 8.42
CA MET A 32 -2.25 -7.31 8.97
C MET A 32 -3.56 -7.72 8.33
N THR A 33 -4.51 -6.78 8.18
CA THR A 33 -5.90 -7.09 7.78
C THR A 33 -6.01 -7.83 6.45
N PRO A 34 -5.29 -7.48 5.37
CA PRO A 34 -5.45 -8.17 4.09
C PRO A 34 -5.13 -9.66 4.17
N LEU A 35 -4.02 -10.02 4.84
CA LEU A 35 -3.62 -11.40 5.00
C LEU A 35 -4.54 -12.13 5.98
N ALA A 36 -4.84 -11.55 7.14
CA ALA A 36 -5.70 -12.19 8.13
C ALA A 36 -7.12 -12.41 7.59
N LEU A 37 -7.67 -11.44 6.83
CA LEU A 37 -8.98 -11.56 6.17
C LEU A 37 -8.96 -12.70 5.14
N LEU A 38 -7.91 -12.77 4.30
CA LEU A 38 -7.76 -13.83 3.31
C LEU A 38 -7.79 -15.20 3.98
N LEU A 39 -6.98 -15.39 5.04
CA LEU A 39 -6.88 -16.66 5.76
C LEU A 39 -8.20 -17.05 6.42
N VAL A 40 -8.87 -16.13 7.11
CA VAL A 40 -10.18 -16.39 7.75
C VAL A 40 -11.23 -16.82 6.72
N VAL A 41 -11.32 -16.13 5.58
CA VAL A 41 -12.34 -16.45 4.57
C VAL A 41 -11.96 -17.73 3.81
N GLU A 42 -10.69 -17.98 3.57
CA GLU A 42 -10.20 -19.22 2.95
C GLU A 42 -10.52 -20.43 3.85
N GLN A 43 -10.23 -20.37 5.15
CA GLN A 43 -10.57 -21.44 6.12
C GLN A 43 -12.06 -21.80 6.11
N VAL A 44 -12.94 -20.79 5.94
CA VAL A 44 -14.40 -20.99 5.94
C VAL A 44 -14.91 -21.55 4.61
N THR A 45 -14.31 -21.12 3.49
CA THR A 45 -14.82 -21.41 2.14
C THR A 45 -14.04 -22.52 1.42
N GLY A 46 -12.82 -22.82 1.86
CA GLY A 46 -11.87 -23.72 1.19
C GLY A 46 -11.37 -23.18 -0.15
N ARG A 47 -11.57 -21.86 -0.45
CA ARG A 47 -11.27 -21.28 -1.76
C ARG A 47 -10.61 -19.93 -1.68
N TYR A 48 -9.41 -19.81 -2.25
CA TYR A 48 -8.68 -18.56 -2.33
C TYR A 48 -9.39 -17.50 -3.21
N SER A 49 -10.11 -17.92 -4.25
CA SER A 49 -10.91 -16.99 -5.08
C SER A 49 -11.95 -16.23 -4.29
N LEU A 50 -12.70 -16.91 -3.43
CA LEU A 50 -13.72 -16.28 -2.60
C LEU A 50 -13.12 -15.38 -1.53
N ALA A 51 -12.01 -15.80 -0.93
CA ALA A 51 -11.25 -15.00 0.02
C ALA A 51 -10.64 -13.74 -0.63
N ALA A 52 -10.09 -13.86 -1.85
CA ALA A 52 -9.56 -12.72 -2.59
C ALA A 52 -10.64 -11.71 -2.98
N VAL A 53 -11.85 -12.17 -3.33
CA VAL A 53 -13.00 -11.28 -3.58
C VAL A 53 -13.37 -10.50 -2.32
N ALA A 54 -13.41 -11.14 -1.13
CA ALA A 54 -13.66 -10.45 0.14
C ALA A 54 -12.61 -9.37 0.43
N GLY A 55 -11.32 -9.69 0.24
CA GLY A 55 -10.21 -8.73 0.34
C GLY A 55 -10.31 -7.60 -0.67
N GLY A 56 -10.70 -7.90 -1.91
CA GLY A 56 -10.95 -6.92 -2.98
C GLY A 56 -12.08 -5.96 -2.62
N ILE A 57 -13.21 -6.47 -2.13
CA ILE A 57 -14.34 -5.66 -1.67
C ILE A 57 -13.92 -4.74 -0.53
N TYR A 58 -13.20 -5.28 0.45
CA TYR A 58 -12.63 -4.49 1.56
C TYR A 58 -11.75 -3.33 1.04
N ALA A 59 -10.81 -3.62 0.15
CA ALA A 59 -9.86 -2.64 -0.37
C ALA A 59 -10.56 -1.56 -1.21
N VAL A 60 -11.45 -1.96 -2.12
CA VAL A 60 -12.19 -1.04 -3.00
C VAL A 60 -13.15 -0.16 -2.21
N ALA A 61 -13.88 -0.71 -1.23
CA ALA A 61 -14.75 0.06 -0.36
C ALA A 61 -13.96 1.11 0.44
N GLY A 62 -12.79 0.73 0.99
CA GLY A 62 -11.91 1.66 1.68
C GLY A 62 -11.40 2.80 0.78
N ALA A 63 -10.94 2.47 -0.41
CA ALA A 63 -10.47 3.46 -1.38
C ALA A 63 -11.60 4.41 -1.82
N ALA A 64 -12.81 3.89 -2.07
CA ALA A 64 -13.96 4.68 -2.50
C ALA A 64 -14.46 5.65 -1.41
N LEU A 65 -14.44 5.23 -0.14
CA LEU A 65 -14.95 6.04 0.97
C LEU A 65 -13.88 6.94 1.60
N SER A 66 -12.59 6.68 1.39
CA SER A 66 -11.49 7.51 1.90
C SER A 66 -11.60 9.00 1.54
N PRO A 67 -11.96 9.41 0.29
CA PRO A 67 -12.17 10.83 -0.04
C PRO A 67 -13.36 11.45 0.70
N VAL A 68 -14.38 10.67 1.01
CA VAL A 68 -15.55 11.14 1.76
C VAL A 68 -15.14 11.41 3.21
N ALA A 69 -14.45 10.46 3.84
CA ALA A 69 -13.91 10.62 5.19
C ALA A 69 -12.95 11.81 5.28
N GLY A 70 -12.09 12.01 4.27
CA GLY A 70 -11.20 13.18 4.16
C GLY A 70 -11.96 14.49 4.12
N ARG A 71 -13.00 14.60 3.27
CA ARG A 71 -13.84 15.82 3.19
C ARG A 71 -14.58 16.14 4.49
N ILE A 72 -15.02 15.10 5.21
CA ILE A 72 -15.64 15.27 6.53
C ILE A 72 -14.58 15.76 7.53
N ALA A 73 -13.38 15.15 7.52
CA ALA A 73 -12.27 15.57 8.38
C ALA A 73 -11.85 17.02 8.12
N ASP A 74 -11.87 17.48 6.87
CA ASP A 74 -11.60 18.89 6.52
C ASP A 74 -12.67 19.86 7.04
N ARG A 75 -13.87 19.38 7.34
CA ARG A 75 -14.96 20.23 7.85
C ARG A 75 -15.02 20.28 9.37
N ILE A 76 -14.96 19.12 10.02
CA ILE A 76 -15.18 18.99 11.47
C ILE A 76 -13.92 18.64 12.25
N GLY A 77 -12.79 18.48 11.55
CA GLY A 77 -11.51 18.06 12.10
C GLY A 77 -11.24 16.57 11.96
N PRO A 78 -9.97 16.16 11.95
CA PRO A 78 -9.58 14.75 11.81
C PRO A 78 -9.94 13.93 13.06
N SER A 79 -9.85 14.50 14.26
CA SER A 79 -10.05 13.76 15.52
C SER A 79 -11.42 13.06 15.63
N PRO A 80 -12.58 13.70 15.40
CA PRO A 80 -13.88 13.02 15.49
C PRO A 80 -14.05 11.95 14.41
N VAL A 81 -13.55 12.18 13.18
CA VAL A 81 -13.62 11.19 12.10
C VAL A 81 -12.79 9.95 12.44
N LEU A 82 -11.57 10.14 12.95
CA LEU A 82 -10.72 9.05 13.39
C LEU A 82 -11.35 8.26 14.54
N LEU A 83 -11.99 8.91 15.52
CA LEU A 83 -12.66 8.22 16.64
C LEU A 83 -13.84 7.37 16.19
N VAL A 84 -14.70 7.92 15.32
CA VAL A 84 -15.85 7.17 14.79
C VAL A 84 -15.38 5.96 13.98
N THR A 85 -14.42 6.15 13.09
CA THR A 85 -13.91 5.08 12.24
C THR A 85 -13.07 4.06 13.04
N ALA A 86 -12.35 4.50 14.09
CA ALA A 86 -11.63 3.61 14.99
C ALA A 86 -12.53 2.60 15.71
N VAL A 87 -13.80 2.96 15.97
CA VAL A 87 -14.78 2.06 16.58
C VAL A 87 -15.54 1.28 15.51
N ALA A 88 -15.99 1.94 14.44
CA ALA A 88 -16.80 1.33 13.39
C ALA A 88 -16.07 0.20 12.65
N HIS A 89 -14.77 0.38 12.36
CA HIS A 89 -13.98 -0.64 11.67
C HIS A 89 -13.83 -1.96 12.45
N PRO A 90 -13.40 -1.99 13.72
CA PRO A 90 -13.39 -3.22 14.51
C PRO A 90 -14.76 -3.88 14.66
N LEU A 91 -15.83 -3.10 14.83
CA LEU A 91 -17.19 -3.64 14.88
C LEU A 91 -17.58 -4.34 13.58
N ALA A 92 -17.21 -3.77 12.43
CA ALA A 92 -17.44 -4.42 11.14
C ALA A 92 -16.61 -5.71 10.98
N LEU A 93 -15.35 -5.74 11.47
CA LEU A 93 -14.54 -6.97 11.50
C LEU A 93 -15.12 -8.04 12.44
N ILE A 94 -15.68 -7.65 13.59
CA ILE A 94 -16.41 -8.56 14.46
C ILE A 94 -17.64 -9.09 13.71
N GLY A 95 -18.39 -8.24 13.01
CA GLY A 95 -19.50 -8.65 12.16
C GLY A 95 -19.09 -9.68 11.10
N LEU A 96 -17.92 -9.51 10.49
CA LEU A 96 -17.36 -10.47 9.55
C LEU A 96 -17.04 -11.81 10.22
N LEU A 97 -16.43 -11.80 11.41
CA LEU A 97 -16.15 -13.01 12.17
C LEU A 97 -17.41 -13.72 12.62
N LEU A 98 -18.48 -12.99 12.93
CA LEU A 98 -19.78 -13.59 13.23
C LEU A 98 -20.41 -14.21 11.97
N ALA A 99 -20.32 -13.53 10.82
CA ALA A 99 -20.81 -14.05 9.54
C ALA A 99 -20.05 -15.32 9.13
N SER A 100 -18.74 -15.39 9.40
CA SER A 100 -17.92 -16.55 9.06
C SER A 100 -18.31 -17.83 9.83
N ARG A 101 -18.99 -17.70 10.97
CA ARG A 101 -19.51 -18.85 11.73
C ARG A 101 -20.60 -19.64 11.00
N SER A 102 -21.27 -19.03 10.02
CA SER A 102 -22.26 -19.70 9.17
C SER A 102 -21.63 -20.52 8.03
N GLY A 103 -20.33 -20.65 8.00
CA GLY A 103 -19.63 -21.36 6.92
C GLY A 103 -19.82 -20.68 5.56
N ALA A 104 -19.81 -21.48 4.51
CA ALA A 104 -19.98 -20.98 3.14
C ALA A 104 -21.35 -20.32 2.89
N ASP A 105 -22.39 -20.69 3.64
CA ASP A 105 -23.73 -20.09 3.54
C ASP A 105 -23.72 -18.62 3.99
N GLY A 106 -22.76 -18.22 4.83
CA GLY A 106 -22.55 -16.85 5.27
C GLY A 106 -21.83 -15.92 4.27
N LEU A 107 -21.49 -16.39 3.07
CA LEU A 107 -20.61 -15.69 2.14
C LEU A 107 -21.09 -14.26 1.79
N VAL A 108 -22.39 -14.08 1.56
CA VAL A 108 -22.97 -12.75 1.30
C VAL A 108 -22.75 -11.81 2.48
N ALA A 109 -22.98 -12.28 3.70
CA ALA A 109 -22.77 -11.51 4.91
C ALA A 109 -21.28 -11.20 5.13
N ILE A 110 -20.37 -12.13 4.80
CA ILE A 110 -18.91 -11.91 4.81
C ILE A 110 -18.54 -10.79 3.84
N TYR A 111 -19.06 -10.79 2.61
CA TYR A 111 -18.78 -9.74 1.62
C TYR A 111 -19.32 -8.37 2.03
N LEU A 112 -20.54 -8.33 2.57
CA LEU A 112 -21.14 -7.09 3.06
C LEU A 112 -20.35 -6.51 4.24
N THR A 113 -19.99 -7.35 5.21
CA THR A 113 -19.23 -6.92 6.38
C THR A 113 -17.78 -6.55 6.01
N ALA A 114 -17.15 -7.24 5.07
CA ALA A 114 -15.85 -6.85 4.51
C ALA A 114 -15.92 -5.47 3.84
N GLY A 115 -16.98 -5.21 3.07
CA GLY A 115 -17.21 -3.89 2.46
C GLY A 115 -17.39 -2.79 3.52
N VAL A 116 -18.19 -3.05 4.56
CA VAL A 116 -18.37 -2.11 5.67
C VAL A 116 -17.06 -1.89 6.42
N ALA A 117 -16.29 -2.94 6.68
CA ALA A 117 -14.99 -2.85 7.35
C ALA A 117 -14.02 -2.00 6.54
N GLY A 118 -13.94 -2.21 5.20
CA GLY A 118 -13.13 -1.39 4.32
C GLY A 118 -13.59 0.07 4.31
N ALA A 119 -14.88 0.32 4.12
CA ALA A 119 -15.48 1.66 4.09
C ALA A 119 -15.27 2.45 5.38
N THR A 120 -15.20 1.77 6.51
CA THR A 120 -14.99 2.37 7.83
C THR A 120 -13.53 2.38 8.27
N TYR A 121 -12.58 1.94 7.40
CA TYR A 121 -11.16 1.99 7.75
C TYR A 121 -10.72 3.43 8.04
N PRO A 122 -10.02 3.70 9.18
CA PRO A 122 -9.62 5.05 9.56
C PRO A 122 -8.71 5.72 8.53
N PRO A 123 -8.96 6.97 8.09
CA PRO A 123 -8.11 7.71 7.17
C PRO A 123 -6.83 8.23 7.84
N LEU A 124 -6.15 7.35 8.58
CA LEU A 124 -5.04 7.67 9.47
C LEU A 124 -3.84 8.22 8.71
N THR A 125 -3.54 7.67 7.54
CA THR A 125 -2.40 8.12 6.71
C THR A 125 -2.59 9.56 6.24
N ALA A 126 -3.79 9.92 5.78
CA ALA A 126 -4.10 11.27 5.36
C ALA A 126 -4.05 12.26 6.54
N ALA A 127 -4.63 11.87 7.69
CA ALA A 127 -4.63 12.68 8.89
C ALA A 127 -3.20 12.95 9.43
N ILE A 128 -2.33 11.92 9.46
CA ILE A 128 -0.94 12.07 9.91
C ILE A 128 -0.14 12.94 8.93
N ARG A 129 -0.31 12.77 7.62
CA ARG A 129 0.36 13.64 6.62
C ARG A 129 -0.10 15.08 6.72
N GLY A 130 -1.39 15.31 6.93
CA GLY A 130 -1.93 16.65 7.22
C GLY A 130 -1.28 17.26 8.45
N ALA A 131 -1.20 16.51 9.54
CA ALA A 131 -0.53 16.96 10.77
C ALA A 131 0.94 17.32 10.57
N TRP A 132 1.69 16.54 9.78
CA TRP A 132 3.08 16.89 9.44
C TRP A 132 3.17 18.17 8.63
N ASN A 133 2.27 18.38 7.67
CA ASN A 133 2.21 19.63 6.91
C ASN A 133 1.99 20.84 7.81
N ASP A 134 1.12 20.72 8.83
CA ASP A 134 0.84 21.78 9.79
C ASP A 134 2.02 22.04 10.76
N LEU A 135 2.60 20.96 11.32
CA LEU A 135 3.74 21.04 12.25
C LEU A 135 4.98 21.64 11.60
N THR A 136 5.12 21.51 10.28
CA THR A 136 6.25 22.01 9.48
C THR A 136 5.85 23.11 8.51
N ALA A 137 4.71 23.76 8.72
CA ALA A 137 4.27 24.91 7.91
C ALA A 137 5.30 26.06 7.99
N PRO A 138 5.42 26.92 6.96
CA PRO A 138 6.34 28.05 7.00
C PRO A 138 6.20 28.92 8.24
N ALA A 139 4.96 29.17 8.68
CA ALA A 139 4.65 29.94 9.89
C ALA A 139 5.13 29.29 11.20
N SER A 140 5.43 27.99 11.20
CA SER A 140 5.91 27.26 12.39
C SER A 140 7.41 27.51 12.68
N GLY A 141 8.17 28.10 11.76
CA GLY A 141 9.62 28.22 11.82
C GLY A 141 10.39 26.90 11.60
N ARG A 142 9.67 25.80 11.31
CA ARG A 142 10.23 24.44 11.17
C ARG A 142 10.18 23.91 9.75
N TYR A 143 9.94 24.76 8.77
CA TYR A 143 9.82 24.37 7.36
C TYR A 143 11.05 23.61 6.84
N HIS A 144 12.24 23.94 7.34
CA HIS A 144 13.49 23.26 7.01
C HIS A 144 13.52 21.78 7.43
N LEU A 145 12.64 21.32 8.34
CA LEU A 145 12.49 19.92 8.77
C LEU A 145 11.44 19.15 7.99
N ARG A 146 10.65 19.80 7.11
CA ARG A 146 9.50 19.22 6.43
C ARG A 146 9.87 17.96 5.64
N ASN A 147 10.89 18.03 4.80
CA ASN A 147 11.31 16.90 3.97
C ASN A 147 11.82 15.74 4.85
N THR A 148 12.56 16.04 5.91
CA THR A 148 13.05 15.02 6.86
C THR A 148 11.91 14.38 7.63
N ALA A 149 10.90 15.15 8.05
CA ALA A 149 9.73 14.64 8.77
C ALA A 149 8.88 13.71 7.88
N LEU A 150 8.61 14.12 6.64
CA LEU A 150 7.88 13.30 5.67
C LEU A 150 8.67 12.05 5.26
N ALA A 151 10.00 12.15 5.11
CA ALA A 151 10.86 11.00 4.84
C ALA A 151 10.85 10.01 6.01
N ALA A 152 10.96 10.50 7.26
CA ALA A 152 10.87 9.65 8.44
C ALA A 152 9.51 8.94 8.52
N GLU A 153 8.42 9.66 8.27
CA GLU A 153 7.07 9.10 8.27
C GLU A 153 6.91 8.01 7.22
N THR A 154 7.38 8.23 5.99
CA THR A 154 7.31 7.26 4.90
C THR A 154 8.16 6.02 5.20
N SER A 155 9.39 6.20 5.70
CA SER A 155 10.26 5.06 6.06
C SER A 155 9.65 4.21 7.17
N LEU A 156 9.02 4.84 8.15
CA LEU A 156 8.33 4.13 9.23
C LEU A 156 7.05 3.42 8.73
N PHE A 157 6.39 3.98 7.72
CA PHE A 157 5.23 3.34 7.10
C PHE A 157 5.61 2.04 6.35
N GLU A 158 6.77 1.99 5.70
CA GLU A 158 7.28 0.78 5.05
C GLU A 158 7.43 -0.40 6.04
N ILE A 159 7.78 -0.12 7.30
CA ILE A 159 7.90 -1.14 8.36
C ILE A 159 6.57 -1.87 8.58
N VAL A 160 5.43 -1.23 8.36
CA VAL A 160 4.09 -1.82 8.50
C VAL A 160 3.89 -3.01 7.55
N PHE A 161 4.44 -2.95 6.35
CA PHE A 161 4.33 -4.03 5.35
C PHE A 161 5.24 -5.23 5.65
N VAL A 162 6.25 -5.04 6.50
CA VAL A 162 7.08 -6.14 7.01
C VAL A 162 6.49 -6.71 8.29
N LEU A 163 6.19 -5.84 9.25
CA LEU A 163 5.69 -6.26 10.56
C LEU A 163 4.26 -6.81 10.48
N GLY A 164 3.41 -6.29 9.58
CA GLY A 164 2.03 -6.73 9.47
C GLY A 164 1.90 -8.23 9.21
N PRO A 165 2.43 -8.76 8.10
CA PRO A 165 2.41 -10.20 7.83
C PRO A 165 3.14 -11.03 8.89
N LEU A 166 4.22 -10.51 9.48
CA LEU A 166 4.97 -11.19 10.55
C LEU A 166 4.13 -11.32 11.84
N LEU A 167 3.37 -10.28 12.19
CA LEU A 167 2.45 -10.34 13.32
C LEU A 167 1.30 -11.33 13.06
N VAL A 168 0.77 -11.36 11.83
CA VAL A 168 -0.23 -12.37 11.44
C VAL A 168 0.36 -13.77 11.62
N ALA A 169 1.58 -14.02 11.12
CA ALA A 169 2.26 -15.29 11.32
C ALA A 169 2.40 -15.65 12.81
N GLY A 170 2.77 -14.68 13.64
CA GLY A 170 2.89 -14.87 15.08
C GLY A 170 1.55 -15.21 15.75
N PHE A 171 0.47 -14.51 15.42
CA PHE A 171 -0.86 -14.81 15.94
C PHE A 171 -1.35 -16.20 15.52
N VAL A 172 -1.11 -16.57 14.27
CA VAL A 172 -1.49 -17.90 13.75
C VAL A 172 -0.70 -19.01 14.45
N LEU A 173 0.60 -18.80 14.73
CA LEU A 173 1.41 -19.78 15.47
C LEU A 173 0.93 -20.05 16.89
N VAL A 174 0.42 -19.01 17.58
CA VAL A 174 0.01 -19.14 18.99
C VAL A 174 -1.49 -19.38 19.15
N ALA A 175 -2.28 -19.15 18.10
CA ALA A 175 -3.73 -19.29 18.10
C ALA A 175 -4.28 -19.67 16.70
N ASP A 176 -4.80 -18.69 15.93
CA ASP A 176 -5.42 -18.90 14.62
C ASP A 176 -5.50 -17.61 13.79
N ALA A 177 -6.03 -17.70 12.57
CA ALA A 177 -6.27 -16.54 11.70
C ALA A 177 -7.30 -15.56 12.27
N THR A 178 -8.28 -16.06 13.05
CA THR A 178 -9.26 -15.22 13.76
C THR A 178 -8.58 -14.31 14.76
N ALA A 179 -7.65 -14.87 15.56
CA ALA A 179 -6.86 -14.09 16.51
C ALA A 179 -6.01 -13.02 15.81
N ALA A 180 -5.45 -13.33 14.62
CA ALA A 180 -4.72 -12.35 13.82
C ALA A 180 -5.62 -11.20 13.36
N LEU A 181 -6.86 -11.48 12.93
CA LEU A 181 -7.81 -10.45 12.51
C LEU A 181 -8.30 -9.60 13.70
N VAL A 182 -8.52 -10.21 14.87
CA VAL A 182 -8.82 -9.49 16.12
C VAL A 182 -7.63 -8.63 16.52
N GLY A 183 -6.41 -9.15 16.44
CA GLY A 183 -5.19 -8.39 16.68
C GLY A 183 -5.07 -7.16 15.78
N ALA A 184 -5.37 -7.30 14.49
CA ALA A 184 -5.42 -6.19 13.54
C ALA A 184 -6.48 -5.13 13.94
N ALA A 185 -7.66 -5.58 14.37
CA ALA A 185 -8.72 -4.69 14.86
C ALA A 185 -8.28 -3.91 16.12
N VAL A 186 -7.63 -4.60 17.08
CA VAL A 186 -7.17 -4.00 18.34
C VAL A 186 -6.07 -2.97 18.10
N VAL A 187 -5.06 -3.28 17.29
CA VAL A 187 -3.98 -2.30 17.02
C VAL A 187 -4.49 -1.10 16.23
N THR A 188 -5.44 -1.32 15.30
CA THR A 188 -6.09 -0.22 14.57
C THR A 188 -6.88 0.68 15.51
N LEU A 189 -7.71 0.08 16.40
CA LEU A 189 -8.48 0.81 17.40
C LEU A 189 -7.57 1.61 18.33
N ALA A 190 -6.61 0.94 18.97
CA ALA A 190 -5.74 1.55 19.96
C ALA A 190 -4.86 2.66 19.35
N GLY A 191 -4.19 2.39 18.24
CA GLY A 191 -3.30 3.35 17.60
C GLY A 191 -4.07 4.53 17.01
N THR A 192 -5.22 4.29 16.36
CA THR A 192 -6.05 5.38 15.80
C THR A 192 -6.62 6.26 16.91
N THR A 193 -7.13 5.65 17.99
CA THR A 193 -7.64 6.40 19.16
C THR A 193 -6.54 7.24 19.79
N ALA A 194 -5.33 6.67 19.97
CA ALA A 194 -4.19 7.40 20.52
C ALA A 194 -3.80 8.61 19.65
N VAL A 195 -3.77 8.43 18.31
CA VAL A 195 -3.54 9.55 17.37
C VAL A 195 -4.64 10.58 17.47
N ALA A 196 -5.91 10.16 17.42
CA ALA A 196 -7.08 11.05 17.44
C ALA A 196 -7.15 11.91 18.71
N LEU A 197 -6.81 11.32 19.87
CA LEU A 197 -6.78 12.02 21.17
C LEU A 197 -5.48 12.79 21.37
N GLY A 198 -4.50 12.65 20.50
CA GLY A 198 -3.24 13.40 20.55
C GLY A 198 -3.43 14.91 20.43
N ARG A 199 -2.55 15.68 21.10
CA ARG A 199 -2.60 17.15 21.10
C ARG A 199 -2.57 17.74 19.69
N VAL A 200 -1.85 17.12 18.77
CA VAL A 200 -1.70 17.56 17.38
C VAL A 200 -3.05 17.50 16.66
N MET A 201 -3.76 16.36 16.75
CA MET A 201 -5.07 16.20 16.10
C MET A 201 -6.16 17.04 16.72
N ARG A 202 -6.17 17.21 18.05
CA ARG A 202 -7.12 18.07 18.75
C ARG A 202 -6.87 19.58 18.54
N GLY A 203 -5.64 19.96 18.26
CA GLY A 203 -5.26 21.33 17.95
C GLY A 203 -5.52 21.77 16.50
N TRP A 204 -6.03 20.87 15.67
CA TRP A 204 -6.29 21.12 14.26
C TRP A 204 -7.26 22.29 14.05
N ARG A 205 -7.04 23.08 12.99
CA ARG A 205 -7.87 24.20 12.57
C ARG A 205 -8.26 24.02 11.10
N PRO A 206 -9.49 24.39 10.69
CA PRO A 206 -9.88 24.40 9.29
C PRO A 206 -8.97 25.30 8.45
N HIS A 207 -8.50 24.79 7.31
CA HIS A 207 -7.76 25.59 6.34
C HIS A 207 -8.71 26.14 5.27
N PRO A 208 -8.45 27.33 4.70
CA PRO A 208 -9.17 27.84 3.55
C PRO A 208 -9.07 26.84 2.41
N ARG A 209 -10.22 26.52 1.78
CA ARG A 209 -10.24 25.58 0.66
C ARG A 209 -9.74 26.26 -0.60
N GLU A 210 -8.71 25.70 -1.22
CA GLU A 210 -8.42 25.97 -2.62
C GLU A 210 -9.48 25.29 -3.48
N HIS A 211 -10.07 26.05 -4.43
CA HIS A 211 -11.03 25.52 -5.38
C HIS A 211 -10.29 24.58 -6.36
N HIS A 212 -10.53 23.30 -6.24
CA HIS A 212 -9.99 22.33 -7.19
C HIS A 212 -10.84 22.37 -8.48
N ALA A 213 -10.17 22.53 -9.61
CA ALA A 213 -10.82 22.45 -10.92
C ALA A 213 -11.48 21.08 -11.08
N ARG A 214 -12.77 21.07 -11.45
CA ARG A 214 -13.51 19.83 -11.74
C ARG A 214 -13.15 19.36 -13.15
N GLY A 215 -12.72 18.09 -13.30
CA GLY A 215 -12.51 17.50 -14.62
C GLY A 215 -11.59 16.28 -14.62
N LEU A 216 -11.41 15.69 -15.80
CA LEU A 216 -10.46 14.59 -16.06
C LEU A 216 -9.04 15.11 -16.31
N GLY A 217 -8.63 16.18 -15.62
CA GLY A 217 -7.42 16.94 -15.87
C GLY A 217 -6.15 16.09 -16.10
N PRO A 218 -5.71 15.28 -15.13
CA PRO A 218 -4.50 14.47 -15.27
C PRO A 218 -4.59 13.42 -16.39
N LEU A 219 -5.77 12.83 -16.63
CA LEU A 219 -5.94 11.82 -17.67
C LEU A 219 -5.72 12.36 -19.10
N ARG A 220 -5.77 13.68 -19.31
CA ARG A 220 -5.49 14.33 -20.58
C ARG A 220 -4.03 14.67 -20.78
N LEU A 221 -3.19 14.52 -19.76
CA LEU A 221 -1.77 14.80 -19.85
C LEU A 221 -1.05 13.70 -20.64
N ALA A 222 -0.21 14.13 -21.56
CA ALA A 222 0.61 13.20 -22.33
C ALA A 222 1.47 12.37 -21.36
N GLY A 223 1.42 11.04 -21.49
CA GLY A 223 2.17 10.11 -20.67
C GLY A 223 1.47 9.65 -19.38
N PHE A 224 0.56 10.40 -18.80
CA PHE A 224 -0.10 10.02 -17.55
C PHE A 224 -0.98 8.75 -17.69
N PRO A 225 -1.83 8.57 -18.74
CA PRO A 225 -2.55 7.32 -18.91
C PRO A 225 -1.64 6.10 -19.08
N ALA A 226 -0.50 6.25 -19.77
CA ALA A 226 0.48 5.17 -19.92
C ALA A 226 1.16 4.84 -18.57
N LEU A 227 1.42 5.85 -17.74
CA LEU A 227 1.92 5.63 -16.38
C LEU A 227 0.88 4.90 -15.52
N LEU A 228 -0.41 5.20 -15.66
CA LEU A 228 -1.49 4.47 -14.99
C LEU A 228 -1.57 2.99 -15.41
N VAL A 229 -1.20 2.65 -16.64
CA VAL A 229 -1.05 1.23 -17.05
C VAL A 229 0.07 0.55 -16.28
N CYS A 230 1.19 1.23 -16.07
CA CYS A 230 2.28 0.69 -15.23
C CYS A 230 1.84 0.53 -13.77
N VAL A 231 1.12 1.51 -13.21
CA VAL A 231 0.51 1.43 -11.87
C VAL A 231 -0.43 0.24 -11.76
N ALA A 232 -1.32 0.06 -12.74
CA ALA A 232 -2.25 -1.06 -12.78
C ALA A 232 -1.52 -2.40 -12.84
N SER A 233 -0.45 -2.49 -13.64
CA SER A 233 0.34 -3.71 -13.77
C SER A 233 1.01 -4.12 -12.45
N LEU A 234 1.55 -3.17 -11.71
CA LEU A 234 2.09 -3.38 -10.36
C LEU A 234 0.97 -3.74 -9.36
N GLY A 235 -0.16 -3.02 -9.41
CA GLY A 235 -1.32 -3.32 -8.59
C GLY A 235 -1.80 -4.77 -8.76
N ILE A 236 -1.98 -5.23 -10.00
CA ILE A 236 -2.34 -6.63 -10.30
C ILE A 236 -1.35 -7.61 -9.66
N ALA A 237 -0.06 -7.36 -9.83
CA ALA A 237 0.98 -8.26 -9.30
C ALA A 237 0.99 -8.29 -7.77
N PHE A 238 0.82 -7.16 -7.09
CA PHE A 238 0.77 -7.11 -5.63
C PHE A 238 -0.49 -7.78 -5.08
N GLY A 239 -1.65 -7.54 -5.70
CA GLY A 239 -2.87 -8.23 -5.32
C GLY A 239 -2.79 -9.74 -5.54
N ALA A 240 -2.23 -10.16 -6.67
CA ALA A 240 -1.98 -11.56 -6.97
C ALA A 240 -1.02 -12.19 -5.95
N ALA A 241 0.12 -11.54 -5.64
CA ALA A 241 1.11 -12.07 -4.69
C ALA A 241 0.52 -12.28 -3.29
N GLY A 242 -0.39 -11.38 -2.85
CA GLY A 242 -1.12 -11.50 -1.58
C GLY A 242 -2.00 -12.75 -1.49
N VAL A 243 -2.33 -13.39 -2.61
CA VAL A 243 -3.09 -14.64 -2.69
C VAL A 243 -2.20 -15.83 -3.00
N ILE A 244 -1.25 -15.68 -3.93
CA ILE A 244 -0.39 -16.77 -4.42
C ILE A 244 0.55 -17.25 -3.32
N VAL A 245 1.14 -16.36 -2.53
CA VAL A 245 2.10 -16.73 -1.49
C VAL A 245 1.43 -17.55 -0.38
N PRO A 246 0.24 -17.20 0.15
CA PRO A 246 -0.53 -18.05 1.04
C PRO A 246 -0.90 -19.40 0.39
N ALA A 247 -1.36 -19.39 -0.87
CA ALA A 247 -1.71 -20.63 -1.58
C ALA A 247 -0.48 -21.56 -1.78
N PHE A 248 0.68 -20.99 -2.09
CA PHE A 248 1.94 -21.74 -2.14
C PHE A 248 2.26 -22.38 -0.78
N ALA A 249 2.13 -21.62 0.30
CA ALA A 249 2.37 -22.13 1.65
C ALA A 249 1.40 -23.26 2.01
N GLY A 250 0.11 -23.12 1.65
CA GLY A 250 -0.91 -24.14 1.86
C GLY A 250 -0.62 -25.45 1.14
N ASN A 251 -0.07 -25.42 -0.07
CA ASN A 251 0.29 -26.60 -0.83
C ASN A 251 1.53 -27.34 -0.28
N TYR A 252 2.35 -26.68 0.53
CA TYR A 252 3.62 -27.25 1.00
C TYR A 252 3.52 -27.91 2.38
N ARG A 253 2.82 -27.28 3.33
CA ARG A 253 2.65 -27.78 4.70
C ARG A 253 1.28 -27.40 5.25
N ALA A 254 0.42 -28.37 5.42
CA ALA A 254 -0.94 -28.10 5.91
C ALA A 254 -1.00 -27.58 7.37
N ALA A 255 -0.07 -28.02 8.25
CA ALA A 255 -0.13 -27.69 9.69
C ALA A 255 0.33 -26.26 10.03
N ASP A 256 1.31 -25.71 9.27
CA ASP A 256 1.93 -24.39 9.55
C ASP A 256 1.81 -23.41 8.37
N SER A 257 0.92 -23.69 7.41
CA SER A 257 0.84 -22.98 6.13
C SER A 257 0.58 -21.49 6.28
N GLU A 258 -0.30 -21.11 7.20
CA GLU A 258 -0.71 -19.73 7.40
C GLU A 258 0.42 -18.88 8.01
N SER A 259 1.15 -19.44 8.98
CA SER A 259 2.33 -18.80 9.56
C SER A 259 3.44 -18.65 8.52
N LEU A 260 3.67 -19.70 7.71
CA LEU A 260 4.64 -19.68 6.61
C LEU A 260 4.30 -18.60 5.58
N ALA A 261 3.02 -18.41 5.26
CA ALA A 261 2.57 -17.35 4.35
C ALA A 261 2.96 -15.96 4.86
N GLY A 262 2.73 -15.70 6.14
CA GLY A 262 3.09 -14.43 6.77
C GLY A 262 4.59 -14.17 6.76
N VAL A 263 5.41 -15.20 7.06
CA VAL A 263 6.88 -15.11 7.00
C VAL A 263 7.36 -14.83 5.56
N LEU A 264 6.83 -15.53 4.57
CA LEU A 264 7.20 -15.31 3.16
C LEU A 264 6.87 -13.90 2.68
N LEU A 265 5.71 -13.37 3.03
CA LEU A 265 5.35 -11.98 2.70
C LEU A 265 6.22 -10.97 3.45
N ALA A 266 6.58 -11.24 4.71
CA ALA A 266 7.48 -10.38 5.47
C ALA A 266 8.89 -10.32 4.86
N VAL A 267 9.46 -11.45 4.44
CA VAL A 267 10.79 -11.47 3.80
C VAL A 267 10.77 -10.78 2.44
N TRP A 268 9.65 -10.83 1.73
CA TRP A 268 9.45 -10.04 0.50
C TRP A 268 9.51 -8.54 0.79
N GLY A 269 8.83 -8.10 1.87
CA GLY A 269 8.90 -6.72 2.38
C GLY A 269 10.30 -6.31 2.82
N ILE A 270 11.07 -7.20 3.46
CA ILE A 270 12.48 -6.95 3.82
C ILE A 270 13.31 -6.71 2.57
N GLY A 271 13.13 -7.53 1.51
CA GLY A 271 13.77 -7.32 0.22
C GLY A 271 13.46 -5.94 -0.34
N SER A 272 12.18 -5.54 -0.34
CA SER A 272 11.74 -4.20 -0.79
C SER A 272 12.42 -3.07 0.00
N ALA A 273 12.41 -3.15 1.33
CA ALA A 273 13.04 -2.14 2.18
C ALA A 273 14.55 -2.03 1.93
N ALA A 274 15.25 -3.15 1.80
CA ALA A 274 16.69 -3.17 1.49
C ALA A 274 16.99 -2.54 0.12
N GLY A 275 16.18 -2.88 -0.89
CA GLY A 275 16.28 -2.30 -2.23
C GLY A 275 16.01 -0.80 -2.24
N GLY A 276 15.00 -0.36 -1.50
CA GLY A 276 14.66 1.06 -1.35
C GLY A 276 15.78 1.85 -0.67
N PHE A 277 16.35 1.30 0.42
CA PHE A 277 17.49 1.92 1.09
C PHE A 277 18.69 2.05 0.15
N TRP A 278 19.07 0.97 -0.54
CA TRP A 278 20.17 0.97 -1.49
C TRP A 278 19.93 1.96 -2.66
N PHE A 279 18.70 2.06 -3.14
CA PHE A 279 18.33 2.98 -4.21
C PHE A 279 18.42 4.45 -3.75
N GLY A 280 17.96 4.73 -2.52
CA GLY A 280 17.94 6.08 -1.95
C GLY A 280 19.31 6.73 -1.74
N VAL A 281 20.37 5.92 -1.59
CA VAL A 281 21.75 6.42 -1.46
C VAL A 281 22.45 6.64 -2.82
N ARG A 282 21.81 6.27 -3.92
CA ARG A 282 22.36 6.44 -5.28
C ARG A 282 21.97 7.78 -5.87
N LYS A 283 22.82 8.27 -6.77
CA LYS A 283 22.49 9.46 -7.56
C LYS A 283 21.33 9.16 -8.51
N PRO A 284 20.37 10.09 -8.68
CA PRO A 284 19.28 9.93 -9.64
C PRO A 284 19.81 9.65 -11.05
N ALA A 285 19.17 8.74 -11.77
CA ALA A 285 19.53 8.47 -13.15
C ALA A 285 19.06 9.61 -14.05
N LEU A 286 19.84 9.91 -15.09
CA LEU A 286 19.50 10.90 -16.11
C LEU A 286 18.23 10.52 -16.91
N ASN A 287 17.86 9.22 -16.94
CA ASN A 287 16.73 8.69 -17.68
C ASN A 287 15.87 7.82 -16.76
N MET A 288 14.94 8.44 -16.05
CA MET A 288 14.10 7.78 -15.05
C MET A 288 13.13 6.78 -15.66
N THR A 289 12.54 7.10 -16.82
CA THR A 289 11.63 6.19 -17.52
C THR A 289 12.32 4.88 -17.91
N ARG A 290 13.56 4.93 -18.39
CA ARG A 290 14.34 3.73 -18.73
C ARG A 290 14.69 2.91 -17.49
N GLN A 291 15.07 3.57 -16.41
CA GLN A 291 15.36 2.90 -15.14
C GLN A 291 14.10 2.26 -14.56
N PHE A 292 12.96 2.93 -14.64
CA PHE A 292 11.66 2.40 -14.25
C PHE A 292 11.29 1.15 -15.05
N ALA A 293 11.42 1.20 -16.38
CA ALA A 293 11.20 0.04 -17.24
C ALA A 293 12.10 -1.14 -16.89
N ALA A 294 13.39 -0.90 -16.60
CA ALA A 294 14.32 -1.96 -16.20
C ALA A 294 13.95 -2.59 -14.85
N LEU A 295 13.50 -1.80 -13.87
CA LEU A 295 13.04 -2.31 -12.57
C LEU A 295 11.75 -3.12 -12.71
N LEU A 296 10.79 -2.66 -13.53
CA LEU A 296 9.59 -3.45 -13.84
C LEU A 296 9.94 -4.75 -14.55
N ALA A 297 10.87 -4.74 -15.52
CA ALA A 297 11.31 -5.95 -16.20
C ALA A 297 12.01 -6.93 -15.25
N ALA A 298 12.83 -6.43 -14.33
CA ALA A 298 13.47 -7.25 -13.29
C ALA A 298 12.43 -7.85 -12.33
N LEU A 299 11.41 -7.07 -11.93
CA LEU A 299 10.31 -7.56 -11.11
C LEU A 299 9.48 -8.62 -11.85
N ALA A 300 9.16 -8.41 -13.13
CA ALA A 300 8.47 -9.40 -13.94
C ALA A 300 9.27 -10.71 -14.05
N GLY A 301 10.58 -10.62 -14.27
CA GLY A 301 11.50 -11.77 -14.29
C GLY A 301 11.55 -12.49 -12.93
N SER A 302 11.48 -11.75 -11.81
CA SER A 302 11.46 -12.37 -10.49
C SER A 302 10.19 -13.21 -10.26
N PHE A 303 9.03 -12.78 -10.74
CA PHE A 303 7.81 -13.60 -10.69
C PHE A 303 7.91 -14.91 -11.51
N ALA A 304 8.59 -14.86 -12.66
CA ALA A 304 8.87 -16.07 -13.42
C ALA A 304 9.80 -17.03 -12.64
N ILE A 305 10.79 -16.49 -11.91
CA ILE A 305 11.64 -17.27 -11.02
C ILE A 305 10.82 -17.85 -9.86
N PHE A 306 9.91 -17.08 -9.23
CA PHE A 306 9.04 -17.57 -8.14
C PHE A 306 8.20 -18.77 -8.56
N ALA A 307 7.72 -18.80 -9.83
CA ALA A 307 6.95 -19.91 -10.37
C ALA A 307 7.72 -21.24 -10.39
N LEU A 308 9.05 -21.19 -10.40
CA LEU A 308 9.94 -22.35 -10.46
C LEU A 308 10.43 -22.81 -9.09
N MET A 309 10.10 -22.11 -8.01
CA MET A 309 10.64 -22.41 -6.68
C MET A 309 9.98 -23.64 -6.05
N PRO A 310 10.76 -24.70 -5.76
CA PRO A 310 10.19 -25.96 -5.28
C PRO A 310 9.97 -26.01 -3.77
N THR A 311 10.56 -25.09 -3.01
CA THR A 311 10.52 -25.13 -1.55
C THR A 311 10.29 -23.73 -0.97
N PRO A 312 9.71 -23.63 0.25
CA PRO A 312 9.54 -22.33 0.92
C PRO A 312 10.83 -21.56 1.15
N LEU A 313 11.92 -22.25 1.45
CA LEU A 313 13.23 -21.60 1.61
C LEU A 313 13.72 -21.00 0.29
N ALA A 314 13.61 -21.75 -0.82
CA ALA A 314 13.99 -21.26 -2.14
C ALA A 314 13.13 -20.06 -2.56
N LEU A 315 11.81 -20.15 -2.34
CA LEU A 315 10.90 -19.04 -2.60
C LEU A 315 11.23 -17.83 -1.71
N GLY A 316 11.51 -18.04 -0.41
CA GLY A 316 11.88 -16.97 0.51
C GLY A 316 13.12 -16.20 0.05
N VAL A 317 14.18 -16.91 -0.36
CA VAL A 317 15.39 -16.27 -0.92
C VAL A 317 15.07 -15.51 -2.22
N ALA A 318 14.30 -16.12 -3.11
CA ALA A 318 13.88 -15.48 -4.35
C ALA A 318 13.02 -14.23 -4.09
N LEU A 319 12.10 -14.27 -3.10
CA LEU A 319 11.27 -13.13 -2.69
C LEU A 319 12.12 -11.97 -2.15
N VAL A 320 13.17 -12.23 -1.35
CA VAL A 320 14.09 -11.17 -0.90
C VAL A 320 14.76 -10.49 -2.09
N VAL A 321 15.29 -11.27 -3.02
CA VAL A 321 16.01 -10.75 -4.20
C VAL A 321 15.06 -9.99 -5.14
N GLY A 322 13.93 -10.60 -5.50
CA GLY A 322 12.93 -9.96 -6.35
C GLY A 322 12.27 -8.75 -5.68
N GLY A 323 12.03 -8.82 -4.37
CA GLY A 323 11.50 -7.73 -3.57
C GLY A 323 12.36 -6.46 -3.63
N ALA A 324 13.68 -6.59 -3.78
CA ALA A 324 14.58 -5.45 -3.84
C ALA A 324 14.31 -4.48 -5.01
N THR A 325 13.51 -4.88 -5.99
CA THR A 325 13.10 -4.01 -7.10
C THR A 325 11.86 -3.17 -6.80
N ILE A 326 11.06 -3.51 -5.77
CA ILE A 326 9.74 -2.95 -5.49
C ILE A 326 9.84 -1.48 -5.09
N ALA A 327 10.49 -1.19 -3.95
CA ALA A 327 10.57 0.19 -3.45
C ALA A 327 11.27 1.15 -4.43
N PRO A 328 12.35 0.75 -5.13
CA PRO A 328 12.89 1.55 -6.24
C PRO A 328 11.90 1.83 -7.35
N ALA A 329 11.11 0.83 -7.79
CA ALA A 329 10.10 1.02 -8.84
C ALA A 329 9.01 1.99 -8.39
N LEU A 330 8.45 1.83 -7.18
CA LEU A 330 7.45 2.72 -6.61
C LEU A 330 7.98 4.15 -6.40
N THR A 331 9.26 4.30 -6.05
CA THR A 331 9.91 5.61 -5.94
C THR A 331 9.98 6.32 -7.28
N LEU A 332 10.37 5.61 -8.35
CA LEU A 332 10.40 6.19 -9.70
C LEU A 332 9.00 6.46 -10.23
N GLU A 333 8.03 5.57 -9.98
CA GLU A 333 6.62 5.79 -10.31
C GLU A 333 6.13 7.11 -9.72
N ASN A 334 6.27 7.30 -8.41
CA ASN A 334 5.86 8.53 -7.72
C ASN A 334 6.61 9.77 -8.25
N THR A 335 7.90 9.63 -8.56
CA THR A 335 8.71 10.72 -9.12
C THR A 335 8.23 11.09 -10.53
N LEU A 336 7.91 10.11 -11.37
CA LEU A 336 7.37 10.34 -12.71
C LEU A 336 5.99 10.99 -12.66
N VAL A 337 5.11 10.56 -11.73
CA VAL A 337 3.83 11.24 -11.47
C VAL A 337 4.06 12.73 -11.18
N GLY A 338 4.98 13.03 -10.24
CA GLY A 338 5.30 14.41 -9.86
C GLY A 338 5.89 15.25 -11.00
N ARG A 339 6.66 14.65 -11.91
CA ARG A 339 7.28 15.35 -13.05
C ARG A 339 6.32 15.58 -14.21
N ILE A 340 5.48 14.60 -14.51
CA ILE A 340 4.55 14.66 -15.65
C ILE A 340 3.35 15.56 -15.33
N THR A 341 3.03 15.73 -14.05
CA THR A 341 1.81 16.41 -13.61
C THR A 341 2.10 17.84 -13.14
N PRO A 342 1.44 18.87 -13.69
CA PRO A 342 1.51 20.23 -13.17
C PRO A 342 1.12 20.32 -11.69
N ALA A 343 1.74 21.24 -10.94
CA ALA A 343 1.57 21.37 -9.49
C ALA A 343 0.09 21.49 -9.06
N GLY A 344 -0.75 22.20 -9.83
CA GLY A 344 -2.18 22.36 -9.53
C GLY A 344 -3.04 21.10 -9.72
N MET A 345 -2.50 20.02 -10.30
CA MET A 345 -3.21 18.76 -10.55
C MET A 345 -2.61 17.57 -9.79
N LEU A 346 -1.56 17.78 -9.00
CA LEU A 346 -0.82 16.69 -8.32
C LEU A 346 -1.72 15.86 -7.40
N ASN A 347 -2.58 16.49 -6.62
CA ASN A 347 -3.48 15.78 -5.70
C ASN A 347 -4.46 14.87 -6.46
N GLU A 348 -4.99 15.34 -7.58
CA GLU A 348 -5.87 14.56 -8.44
C GLU A 348 -5.10 13.40 -9.10
N ALA A 349 -3.89 13.64 -9.58
CA ALA A 349 -3.03 12.62 -10.16
C ALA A 349 -2.73 11.49 -9.17
N TYR A 350 -2.32 11.82 -7.94
CA TYR A 350 -2.09 10.80 -6.91
C TYR A 350 -3.38 10.08 -6.51
N THR A 351 -4.53 10.74 -6.56
CA THR A 351 -5.82 10.08 -6.33
C THR A 351 -6.09 9.02 -7.41
N TRP A 352 -5.83 9.35 -8.68
CA TRP A 352 -5.94 8.39 -9.79
C TRP A 352 -4.96 7.21 -9.64
N VAL A 353 -3.71 7.47 -9.25
CA VAL A 353 -2.71 6.43 -8.98
C VAL A 353 -3.20 5.47 -7.90
N VAL A 354 -3.64 5.99 -6.76
CA VAL A 354 -4.15 5.15 -5.65
C VAL A 354 -5.39 4.36 -6.08
N THR A 355 -6.35 5.01 -6.74
CA THR A 355 -7.57 4.35 -7.20
C THR A 355 -7.25 3.21 -8.18
N MET A 356 -6.37 3.47 -9.14
CA MET A 356 -5.96 2.46 -10.12
C MET A 356 -5.21 1.32 -9.47
N SER A 357 -4.26 1.61 -8.56
CA SER A 357 -3.49 0.60 -7.83
C SER A 357 -4.40 -0.32 -7.01
N VAL A 358 -5.37 0.24 -6.26
CA VAL A 358 -6.29 -0.54 -5.43
C VAL A 358 -7.25 -1.38 -6.29
N ALA A 359 -7.84 -0.79 -7.34
CA ALA A 359 -8.75 -1.51 -8.23
C ALA A 359 -8.01 -2.65 -8.96
N ALA A 360 -6.81 -2.39 -9.46
CA ALA A 360 -5.97 -3.37 -10.11
C ALA A 360 -5.52 -4.48 -9.16
N SER A 361 -5.19 -4.14 -7.91
CA SER A 361 -4.83 -5.13 -6.87
C SER A 361 -6.02 -6.04 -6.53
N ALA A 362 -7.22 -5.49 -6.39
CA ALA A 362 -8.42 -6.29 -6.16
C ALA A 362 -8.68 -7.26 -7.33
N ALA A 363 -8.57 -6.77 -8.57
CA ALA A 363 -8.72 -7.60 -9.78
C ALA A 363 -7.62 -8.68 -9.87
N GLY A 364 -6.36 -8.30 -9.60
CA GLY A 364 -5.22 -9.21 -9.60
C GLY A 364 -5.36 -10.33 -8.59
N GLY A 365 -5.78 -9.99 -7.36
CA GLY A 365 -6.06 -10.98 -6.32
C GLY A 365 -7.20 -11.94 -6.70
N ALA A 366 -8.31 -11.40 -7.23
CA ALA A 366 -9.45 -12.22 -7.66
C ALA A 366 -9.07 -13.21 -8.78
N VAL A 367 -8.34 -12.74 -9.81
CA VAL A 367 -7.88 -13.62 -10.91
C VAL A 367 -6.87 -14.64 -10.41
N ALA A 368 -5.89 -14.23 -9.59
CA ALA A 368 -4.93 -15.15 -8.99
C ALA A 368 -5.63 -16.21 -8.12
N GLY A 369 -6.66 -15.83 -7.34
CA GLY A 369 -7.47 -16.75 -6.56
C GLY A 369 -8.13 -17.81 -7.43
N LEU A 370 -8.72 -17.42 -8.56
CA LEU A 370 -9.28 -18.38 -9.52
C LEU A 370 -8.23 -19.36 -10.06
N ILE A 371 -7.03 -18.86 -10.37
CA ILE A 371 -5.96 -19.69 -10.92
C ILE A 371 -5.46 -20.67 -9.85
N VAL A 372 -5.21 -20.24 -8.61
CA VAL A 372 -4.66 -21.10 -7.55
C VAL A 372 -5.65 -22.14 -7.03
N ASP A 373 -6.97 -21.89 -7.18
CA ASP A 373 -8.00 -22.88 -6.83
C ASP A 373 -7.97 -24.13 -7.74
N HIS A 374 -7.28 -24.07 -8.88
CA HIS A 374 -7.07 -25.22 -9.73
C HIS A 374 -5.79 -26.00 -9.34
N ALA A 375 -5.83 -27.30 -9.49
CA ALA A 375 -4.66 -28.17 -9.21
C ALA A 375 -3.44 -27.71 -10.03
N GLY A 376 -2.32 -27.46 -9.36
CA GLY A 376 -1.11 -26.94 -10.00
C GLY A 376 -1.18 -25.47 -10.44
N GLY A 377 -2.16 -24.71 -9.97
CA GLY A 377 -2.38 -23.31 -10.38
C GLY A 377 -1.35 -22.31 -9.86
N VAL A 378 -0.66 -22.59 -8.75
CA VAL A 378 0.29 -21.65 -8.13
C VAL A 378 1.38 -21.16 -9.08
N PRO A 379 2.12 -22.00 -9.84
CA PRO A 379 3.09 -21.51 -10.81
C PRO A 379 2.46 -20.62 -11.90
N TRP A 380 1.28 -20.97 -12.39
CA TRP A 380 0.58 -20.19 -13.39
C TRP A 380 0.13 -18.82 -12.85
N ALA A 381 -0.26 -18.76 -11.60
CA ALA A 381 -0.62 -17.50 -10.95
C ALA A 381 0.61 -16.57 -10.80
N PHE A 382 1.79 -17.11 -10.46
CA PHE A 382 3.04 -16.34 -10.49
C PHE A 382 3.36 -15.83 -11.90
N LEU A 383 3.20 -16.66 -12.92
CA LEU A 383 3.41 -16.25 -14.32
C LEU A 383 2.40 -15.17 -14.75
N PHE A 384 1.13 -15.28 -14.33
CA PHE A 384 0.12 -14.25 -14.54
C PHE A 384 0.56 -12.90 -13.92
N ALA A 385 1.01 -12.90 -12.65
CA ALA A 385 1.51 -11.71 -11.99
C ALA A 385 2.73 -11.12 -12.72
N GLY A 386 3.67 -11.98 -13.12
CA GLY A 386 4.85 -11.59 -13.91
C GLY A 386 4.48 -10.99 -15.27
N ALA A 387 3.53 -11.61 -15.98
CA ALA A 387 3.04 -11.12 -17.26
C ALA A 387 2.39 -9.73 -17.14
N SER A 388 1.62 -9.49 -16.06
CA SER A 388 1.05 -8.16 -15.82
C SER A 388 2.14 -7.10 -15.69
N VAL A 389 3.19 -7.36 -14.88
CA VAL A 389 4.32 -6.41 -14.72
C VAL A 389 5.10 -6.26 -16.02
N ALA A 390 5.23 -7.33 -16.82
CA ALA A 390 5.90 -7.27 -18.13
C ALA A 390 5.16 -6.33 -19.11
N VAL A 391 3.82 -6.28 -19.07
CA VAL A 391 3.04 -5.29 -19.83
C VAL A 391 3.43 -3.86 -19.43
N GLY A 392 3.47 -3.57 -18.11
CA GLY A 392 3.93 -2.27 -17.61
C GLY A 392 5.36 -1.93 -18.02
N ALA A 393 6.27 -2.92 -17.93
CA ALA A 393 7.66 -2.77 -18.38
C ALA A 393 7.74 -2.46 -19.87
N GLY A 394 6.96 -3.16 -20.70
CA GLY A 394 6.86 -2.92 -22.15
C GLY A 394 6.38 -1.51 -22.48
N VAL A 395 5.32 -1.05 -21.80
CA VAL A 395 4.79 0.33 -21.99
C VAL A 395 5.85 1.38 -21.61
N ALA A 396 6.53 1.19 -20.48
CA ALA A 396 7.59 2.10 -20.03
C ALA A 396 8.84 2.04 -20.92
N ALA A 397 9.15 0.89 -21.53
CA ALA A 397 10.33 0.67 -22.37
C ALA A 397 10.22 1.26 -23.78
N LEU A 398 8.99 1.65 -24.25
CA LEU A 398 8.80 2.17 -25.59
C LEU A 398 9.76 3.33 -25.90
N PRO A 399 10.62 3.23 -26.95
CA PRO A 399 11.69 4.19 -27.20
C PRO A 399 11.23 5.63 -27.41
N ALA A 400 10.08 5.81 -28.04
CA ALA A 400 9.40 7.08 -28.23
C ALA A 400 8.01 7.07 -27.54
N GLY A 401 7.93 6.37 -26.39
CA GLY A 401 6.66 6.20 -25.67
C GLY A 401 6.18 7.49 -25.01
N PRO A 402 4.91 7.52 -24.63
CA PRO A 402 4.28 8.73 -24.09
C PRO A 402 4.91 9.16 -22.76
N ILE A 403 5.33 8.22 -21.88
CA ILE A 403 5.98 8.53 -20.60
C ILE A 403 7.31 9.24 -20.84
N ARG A 404 8.14 8.69 -21.74
CA ARG A 404 9.45 9.26 -22.05
C ARG A 404 9.37 10.63 -22.70
N ARG A 405 8.39 10.82 -23.60
CA ARG A 405 8.16 12.15 -24.21
C ARG A 405 7.76 13.17 -23.16
N ALA A 406 6.88 12.81 -22.23
CA ALA A 406 6.43 13.68 -21.16
C ALA A 406 7.59 14.01 -20.19
N GLU A 407 8.43 13.03 -19.80
CA GLU A 407 9.63 13.24 -18.99
C GLU A 407 10.60 14.21 -19.68
N THR A 408 10.86 14.02 -20.99
CA THR A 408 11.79 14.89 -21.74
C THR A 408 11.25 16.31 -21.88
N ALA A 409 9.94 16.46 -22.05
CA ALA A 409 9.30 17.78 -22.15
C ALA A 409 9.37 18.53 -20.81
N SER A 410 9.18 17.85 -19.66
CA SER A 410 9.29 18.49 -18.34
C SER A 410 10.71 18.96 -18.02
N VAL A 411 11.74 18.19 -18.39
CA VAL A 411 13.14 18.57 -18.19
C VAL A 411 13.50 19.83 -18.98
N ARG A 412 13.01 19.98 -20.22
CA ARG A 412 13.25 21.17 -21.04
C ARG A 412 12.61 22.46 -20.49
N LEU A 413 11.53 22.32 -19.71
CA LEU A 413 10.88 23.47 -19.07
C LEU A 413 11.60 23.93 -17.79
N GLU A 414 12.45 23.07 -17.21
CA GLU A 414 13.25 23.38 -16.03
C GLU A 414 14.62 23.98 -16.40
N GLU A 415 15.08 23.85 -17.66
CA GLU A 415 16.33 24.50 -18.12
C GLU A 415 16.11 26.02 -18.25
N PRO A 416 16.92 26.87 -17.56
CA PRO A 416 16.84 28.30 -17.72
C PRO A 416 17.09 28.67 -19.18
N VAL A 417 16.21 29.49 -19.77
CA VAL A 417 16.42 30.08 -21.11
C VAL A 417 17.77 30.74 -21.10
N PRO A 418 18.73 30.37 -22.00
CA PRO A 418 20.01 31.04 -22.10
C PRO A 418 19.76 32.52 -22.41
N ALA A 419 20.36 33.40 -21.59
CA ALA A 419 20.23 34.84 -21.64
C ALA A 419 20.86 35.43 -22.91
#